data_5b035254b91f905a72c4be2b723ddca7
#
_entry.id   5b035254b91f905a72c4be2b723ddca7
#
_cell.length_a   1.000
_cell.length_b   1.000
_cell.length_c   1.000
_cell.angle_alpha   90.00
_cell.angle_beta   90.00
_cell.angle_gamma   90.00
#
_symmetry.space_group_name_H-M   'P 1'
#
loop_
_entity.id
_entity.type
_entity.pdbx_description
1 polymer ?
#
loop_
_entity_poly.entity_id
_entity_poly.type
_entity_poly.pdbx_seq_one_letter_code
_entity_poly.pdbx_strand_id
1 'polypeptide(L)'
;MIITKSRVAMSLFYIIFGGIFVLLGFWQIERGQEKQSIVDDYNIAQMQSSVAYSRDSKTWDYVYLKGYIDQSRLILIDNSLVDGMLGFKVIAPFITNTGTILMTDFGWIQQTKKRSILPEIKLPIGEISISGILENPEEGLIL
;
A
#
# COMPACT_ATOMS: atom_id res chain seq x y z
N MET A 1 -49.21 31.51 -11.69
CA MET A 1 -47.84 31.90 -12.11
C MET A 1 -46.72 31.43 -11.15
N ILE A 2 -46.98 31.27 -9.88
CA ILE A 2 -45.99 30.81 -8.86
C ILE A 2 -45.62 29.33 -9.04
N ILE A 3 -46.61 28.45 -9.36
CA ILE A 3 -46.42 27.00 -9.52
C ILE A 3 -45.47 26.66 -10.69
N THR A 4 -45.48 27.46 -11.76
CA THR A 4 -44.64 27.24 -12.93
C THR A 4 -43.16 27.55 -12.64
N LYS A 5 -42.85 28.58 -11.86
CA LYS A 5 -41.50 28.96 -11.45
C LYS A 5 -40.86 27.89 -10.52
N SER A 6 -41.68 27.36 -9.60
CA SER A 6 -41.23 26.27 -8.72
C SER A 6 -40.88 24.97 -9.48
N ARG A 7 -41.70 24.62 -10.49
CA ARG A 7 -41.42 23.41 -11.31
C ARG A 7 -40.15 23.59 -12.13
N VAL A 8 -39.91 24.74 -12.72
CA VAL A 8 -38.70 25.06 -13.47
C VAL A 8 -37.46 24.98 -12.54
N ALA A 9 -37.56 25.58 -11.35
CA ALA A 9 -36.48 25.53 -10.37
C ALA A 9 -36.14 24.08 -9.93
N MET A 10 -37.19 23.26 -9.69
CA MET A 10 -36.99 21.85 -9.36
C MET A 10 -36.37 21.07 -10.51
N SER A 11 -36.82 21.28 -11.74
CA SER A 11 -36.23 20.61 -12.90
C SER A 11 -34.76 20.99 -13.07
N LEU A 12 -34.42 22.26 -12.91
CA LEU A 12 -33.03 22.73 -12.95
C LEU A 12 -32.17 22.11 -11.85
N PHE A 13 -32.70 21.98 -10.64
CA PHE A 13 -32.06 21.32 -9.53
C PHE A 13 -31.74 19.84 -9.87
N TYR A 14 -32.71 19.10 -10.38
CA TYR A 14 -32.49 17.69 -10.76
C TYR A 14 -31.45 17.53 -11.89
N ILE A 15 -31.45 18.42 -12.86
CA ILE A 15 -30.49 18.41 -13.96
C ILE A 15 -29.07 18.67 -13.43
N ILE A 16 -28.90 19.69 -12.59
CA ILE A 16 -27.59 20.04 -12.01
C ILE A 16 -27.08 18.92 -11.11
N PHE A 17 -27.89 18.47 -10.16
CA PHE A 17 -27.48 17.40 -9.24
C PHE A 17 -27.28 16.08 -9.96
N GLY A 18 -28.14 15.75 -10.93
CA GLY A 18 -27.95 14.57 -11.78
C GLY A 18 -26.62 14.62 -12.53
N GLY A 19 -26.27 15.77 -13.10
CA GLY A 19 -24.98 15.99 -13.74
C GLY A 19 -23.80 15.79 -12.77
N ILE A 20 -23.90 16.33 -11.56
CA ILE A 20 -22.88 16.17 -10.52
C ILE A 20 -22.72 14.69 -10.15
N PHE A 21 -23.81 13.96 -9.95
CA PHE A 21 -23.73 12.52 -9.63
C PHE A 21 -23.15 11.68 -10.76
N VAL A 22 -23.43 12.01 -12.01
CA VAL A 22 -22.81 11.35 -13.16
C VAL A 22 -21.29 11.59 -13.17
N LEU A 23 -20.84 12.82 -12.97
CA LEU A 23 -19.42 13.15 -12.88
C LEU A 23 -18.72 12.43 -11.73
N LEU A 24 -19.35 12.41 -10.56
CA LEU A 24 -18.84 11.65 -9.40
C LEU A 24 -18.77 10.14 -9.69
N GLY A 25 -19.76 9.61 -10.43
CA GLY A 25 -19.76 8.21 -10.85
C GLY A 25 -18.56 7.88 -11.74
N PHE A 26 -18.28 8.69 -12.74
CA PHE A 26 -17.11 8.52 -13.59
C PHE A 26 -15.80 8.63 -12.80
N TRP A 27 -15.69 9.61 -11.91
CA TRP A 27 -14.52 9.75 -11.04
C TRP A 27 -14.29 8.51 -10.15
N GLN A 28 -15.36 7.93 -9.60
CA GLN A 28 -15.26 6.71 -8.79
C GLN A 28 -14.81 5.50 -9.62
N ILE A 29 -15.27 5.37 -10.87
CA ILE A 29 -14.84 4.30 -11.78
C ILE A 29 -13.36 4.44 -12.11
N GLU A 30 -12.92 5.65 -12.47
CA GLU A 30 -11.52 5.94 -12.78
C GLU A 30 -10.60 5.61 -11.59
N ARG A 31 -11.00 6.05 -10.38
CA ARG A 31 -10.28 5.74 -9.14
C ARG A 31 -10.23 4.23 -8.83
N GLY A 32 -11.31 3.51 -9.15
CA GLY A 32 -11.36 2.05 -9.02
C GLY A 32 -10.39 1.34 -9.98
N GLN A 33 -10.33 1.79 -11.24
CA GLN A 33 -9.41 1.24 -12.25
C GLN A 33 -7.95 1.48 -11.90
N GLU A 34 -7.61 2.66 -11.38
CA GLU A 34 -6.27 2.98 -10.91
C GLU A 34 -5.81 2.03 -9.79
N LYS A 35 -6.69 1.77 -8.82
CA LYS A 35 -6.38 0.80 -7.75
C LYS A 35 -6.27 -0.64 -8.27
N GLN A 36 -7.10 -1.02 -9.25
CA GLN A 36 -7.06 -2.35 -9.83
C GLN A 36 -5.74 -2.58 -10.58
N SER A 37 -5.23 -1.58 -11.32
CA SER A 37 -3.96 -1.71 -12.02
C SER A 37 -2.79 -2.00 -11.07
N ILE A 38 -2.76 -1.38 -9.88
CA ILE A 38 -1.73 -1.65 -8.86
C ILE A 38 -1.79 -3.12 -8.39
N VAL A 39 -3.00 -3.65 -8.18
CA VAL A 39 -3.18 -5.05 -7.78
C VAL A 39 -2.74 -6.00 -8.90
N ASP A 40 -3.04 -5.66 -10.14
CA ASP A 40 -2.66 -6.48 -11.30
C ASP A 40 -1.14 -6.48 -11.50
N ASP A 41 -0.47 -5.32 -11.38
CA ASP A 41 0.99 -5.21 -11.43
C ASP A 41 1.66 -6.03 -10.32
N TYR A 42 1.13 -5.97 -9.10
CA TYR A 42 1.60 -6.78 -7.99
C TYR A 42 1.47 -8.29 -8.25
N ASN A 43 0.32 -8.72 -8.77
CA ASN A 43 0.09 -10.13 -9.11
C ASN A 43 1.02 -10.61 -10.22
N ILE A 44 1.24 -9.79 -11.25
CA ILE A 44 2.18 -10.09 -12.33
C ILE A 44 3.60 -10.19 -11.78
N ALA A 45 4.02 -9.26 -10.92
CA ALA A 45 5.34 -9.28 -10.30
C ALA A 45 5.59 -10.56 -9.50
N GLN A 46 4.59 -11.04 -8.75
CA GLN A 46 4.70 -12.30 -7.99
C GLN A 46 4.89 -13.56 -8.88
N MET A 47 4.41 -13.53 -10.11
CA MET A 47 4.56 -14.64 -11.07
C MET A 47 5.93 -14.67 -11.74
N GLN A 48 6.70 -13.60 -11.64
CA GLN A 48 8.03 -13.52 -12.23
C GLN A 48 9.07 -14.30 -11.42
N SER A 49 10.10 -14.80 -12.08
CA SER A 49 11.27 -15.33 -11.39
C SER A 49 12.05 -14.20 -10.74
N SER A 50 12.44 -14.38 -9.47
CA SER A 50 13.23 -13.37 -8.77
C SER A 50 14.59 -13.17 -9.43
N VAL A 51 14.98 -11.93 -9.65
CA VAL A 51 16.28 -11.53 -10.17
C VAL A 51 17.14 -10.92 -9.06
N ALA A 52 18.47 -10.96 -9.22
CA ALA A 52 19.33 -10.30 -8.25
C ALA A 52 19.06 -8.78 -8.25
N TYR A 53 18.89 -8.20 -7.07
CA TYR A 53 18.73 -6.76 -6.94
C TYR A 53 19.94 -6.03 -7.51
N SER A 54 19.69 -5.01 -8.31
CA SER A 54 20.68 -4.04 -8.79
C SER A 54 20.15 -2.62 -8.59
N ARG A 55 21.04 -1.61 -8.74
CA ARG A 55 20.60 -0.21 -8.70
C ARG A 55 19.68 0.20 -9.86
N ASP A 56 19.69 -0.59 -10.93
CA ASP A 56 18.85 -0.38 -12.11
C ASP A 56 17.52 -1.12 -12.03
N SER A 57 17.28 -1.87 -10.92
CA SER A 57 16.01 -2.54 -10.68
C SER A 57 14.88 -1.53 -10.56
N LYS A 58 13.73 -1.86 -11.18
CA LYS A 58 12.58 -0.96 -11.29
C LYS A 58 11.51 -1.31 -10.27
N THR A 59 10.59 -0.38 -10.06
CA THR A 59 9.32 -0.63 -9.36
C THR A 59 8.63 -1.85 -9.99
N TRP A 60 8.10 -2.72 -9.16
CA TRP A 60 7.46 -4.00 -9.49
C TRP A 60 8.41 -5.12 -9.91
N ASP A 61 9.72 -4.93 -9.91
CA ASP A 61 10.63 -6.06 -10.08
C ASP A 61 10.57 -6.99 -8.85
N TYR A 62 10.44 -8.30 -9.10
CA TYR A 62 10.59 -9.30 -8.04
C TYR A 62 12.07 -9.62 -7.87
N VAL A 63 12.66 -9.16 -6.77
CA VAL A 63 14.11 -9.23 -6.55
C VAL A 63 14.46 -10.13 -5.38
N TYR A 64 15.66 -10.73 -5.43
CA TYR A 64 16.26 -11.36 -4.25
C TYR A 64 17.49 -10.59 -3.79
N LEU A 65 17.70 -10.60 -2.47
CA LEU A 65 18.74 -9.85 -1.78
C LEU A 65 19.41 -10.75 -0.73
N LYS A 66 20.71 -10.54 -0.53
CA LYS A 66 21.45 -11.12 0.61
C LYS A 66 21.99 -10.01 1.49
N GLY A 67 21.89 -10.21 2.79
CA GLY A 67 22.31 -9.20 3.76
C GLY A 67 21.80 -9.49 5.15
N TYR A 68 21.63 -8.45 5.94
CA TYR A 68 21.15 -8.56 7.31
C TYR A 68 20.14 -7.44 7.64
N ILE A 69 19.29 -7.72 8.64
CA ILE A 69 18.27 -6.81 9.12
C ILE A 69 18.86 -5.94 10.22
N ASP A 70 18.74 -4.63 10.10
CA ASP A 70 19.04 -3.71 11.19
C ASP A 70 17.86 -3.61 12.16
N GLN A 71 17.85 -4.47 13.14
CA GLN A 71 16.77 -4.52 14.14
C GLN A 71 16.77 -3.32 15.09
N SER A 72 17.88 -2.54 15.16
CA SER A 72 17.94 -1.35 16.00
C SER A 72 17.10 -0.19 15.48
N ARG A 73 16.75 -0.22 14.20
CA ARG A 73 15.95 0.78 13.51
C ARG A 73 14.61 0.25 13.00
N LEU A 74 14.06 -0.72 13.74
CA LEU A 74 12.76 -1.29 13.45
C LEU A 74 11.64 -0.26 13.69
N ILE A 75 10.71 -0.18 12.75
CA ILE A 75 9.56 0.71 12.76
C ILE A 75 8.27 -0.12 12.76
N LEU A 76 7.34 0.24 13.63
CA LEU A 76 6.00 -0.32 13.64
C LEU A 76 5.02 0.74 13.13
N ILE A 77 4.36 0.44 12.03
CA ILE A 77 3.26 1.29 11.53
C ILE A 77 1.98 0.79 12.18
N ASP A 78 1.41 1.63 13.04
CA ASP A 78 0.16 1.35 13.75
C ASP A 78 -1.06 1.42 12.83
N ASN A 79 -2.17 0.90 13.32
CA ASN A 79 -3.48 0.98 12.69
C ASN A 79 -3.58 0.22 11.34
N SER A 80 -2.75 -0.79 11.15
CA SER A 80 -2.82 -1.68 10.00
C SER A 80 -3.90 -2.74 10.22
N LEU A 81 -4.85 -2.84 9.30
CA LEU A 81 -5.98 -3.76 9.37
C LEU A 81 -5.77 -4.93 8.41
N VAL A 82 -5.78 -6.17 8.93
CA VAL A 82 -5.73 -7.40 8.13
C VAL A 82 -6.85 -8.32 8.61
N ASP A 83 -7.72 -8.75 7.71
CA ASP A 83 -8.89 -9.60 7.99
C ASP A 83 -9.77 -9.08 9.13
N GLY A 84 -9.95 -7.75 9.22
CA GLY A 84 -10.72 -7.10 10.27
C GLY A 84 -10.02 -7.02 11.64
N MET A 85 -8.78 -7.46 11.75
CA MET A 85 -7.97 -7.39 12.96
C MET A 85 -6.97 -6.25 12.90
N LEU A 86 -6.90 -5.47 13.98
CA LEU A 86 -5.92 -4.40 14.13
C LEU A 86 -4.54 -4.95 14.49
N GLY A 87 -3.51 -4.36 13.90
CA GLY A 87 -2.13 -4.73 14.14
C GLY A 87 -1.14 -3.69 13.65
N PHE A 88 0.10 -4.10 13.54
CA PHE A 88 1.22 -3.29 13.11
C PHE A 88 1.89 -3.89 11.88
N LYS A 89 2.24 -3.06 10.90
CA LYS A 89 3.22 -3.42 9.89
C LYS A 89 4.62 -3.31 10.48
N VAL A 90 5.45 -4.29 10.22
CA VAL A 90 6.83 -4.37 10.71
C VAL A 90 7.77 -3.97 9.59
N ILE A 91 8.39 -2.82 9.70
CA ILE A 91 9.33 -2.31 8.71
C ILE A 91 10.71 -2.17 9.36
N ALA A 92 11.75 -2.64 8.67
CA ALA A 92 13.11 -2.46 9.12
C ALA A 92 14.07 -2.27 7.94
N PRO A 93 15.20 -1.57 8.13
CA PRO A 93 16.24 -1.50 7.12
C PRO A 93 16.86 -2.88 6.88
N PHE A 94 16.93 -3.28 5.63
CA PHE A 94 17.72 -4.42 5.17
C PHE A 94 18.99 -3.90 4.52
N ILE A 95 20.14 -4.30 5.05
CA ILE A 95 21.44 -3.88 4.58
C ILE A 95 22.03 -4.99 3.74
N THR A 96 22.15 -4.75 2.44
CA THR A 96 22.71 -5.73 1.50
C THR A 96 24.21 -5.91 1.70
N ASN A 97 24.77 -7.01 1.20
CA ASN A 97 26.21 -7.26 1.21
C ASN A 97 26.99 -6.23 0.38
N THR A 98 26.32 -5.50 -0.50
CA THR A 98 26.91 -4.38 -1.28
C THR A 98 26.82 -3.03 -0.55
N GLY A 99 26.24 -3.00 0.67
CA GLY A 99 26.08 -1.79 1.47
C GLY A 99 24.84 -0.95 1.12
N THR A 100 24.01 -1.40 0.21
CA THR A 100 22.73 -0.72 -0.09
C THR A 100 21.74 -0.96 1.05
N ILE A 101 21.03 0.08 1.46
CA ILE A 101 20.01 0.02 2.50
C ILE A 101 18.64 0.12 1.84
N LEU A 102 17.79 -0.87 2.07
CA LEU A 102 16.40 -0.90 1.59
C LEU A 102 15.45 -1.00 2.78
N MET A 103 14.44 -0.16 2.81
CA MET A 103 13.35 -0.31 3.79
C MET A 103 12.50 -1.49 3.37
N THR A 104 12.39 -2.49 4.24
CA THR A 104 11.73 -3.76 3.92
C THR A 104 10.55 -3.98 4.85
N ASP A 105 9.41 -4.30 4.26
CA ASP A 105 8.20 -4.73 4.97
C ASP A 105 8.33 -6.23 5.28
N PHE A 106 8.42 -6.57 6.57
CA PHE A 106 8.50 -7.94 7.08
C PHE A 106 7.12 -8.53 7.43
N GLY A 107 6.06 -7.83 7.04
CA GLY A 107 4.70 -8.30 7.21
C GLY A 107 3.98 -7.63 8.39
N TRP A 108 2.92 -8.28 8.81
CA TRP A 108 1.98 -7.76 9.79
C TRP A 108 2.00 -8.61 11.08
N ILE A 109 1.87 -7.94 12.21
CA ILE A 109 1.73 -8.59 13.51
C ILE A 109 0.49 -8.03 14.23
N GLN A 110 -0.30 -8.92 14.81
CA GLN A 110 -1.51 -8.55 15.52
C GLN A 110 -1.21 -7.70 16.75
N GLN A 111 -2.02 -6.68 16.99
CA GLN A 111 -1.97 -5.86 18.19
C GLN A 111 -2.28 -6.70 19.43
N THR A 112 -1.57 -6.43 20.53
CA THR A 112 -1.86 -7.06 21.82
C THR A 112 -3.18 -6.55 22.38
N LYS A 113 -3.78 -7.29 23.34
CA LYS A 113 -5.04 -6.90 24.00
C LYS A 113 -4.99 -5.51 24.64
N LYS A 114 -3.79 -5.05 25.03
CA LYS A 114 -3.57 -3.71 25.59
C LYS A 114 -2.73 -2.91 24.58
N ARG A 115 -3.30 -1.88 23.99
CA ARG A 115 -2.63 -1.01 23.00
C ARG A 115 -1.31 -0.39 23.49
N SER A 116 -1.17 -0.23 24.81
CA SER A 116 0.08 0.30 25.41
C SER A 116 1.23 -0.69 25.43
N ILE A 117 0.99 -1.96 25.11
CA ILE A 117 2.02 -3.00 25.11
C ILE A 117 2.30 -3.36 23.65
N LEU A 118 3.50 -3.01 23.19
CA LEU A 118 3.94 -3.39 21.86
C LEU A 118 4.20 -4.90 21.80
N PRO A 119 3.88 -5.56 20.67
CA PRO A 119 4.18 -6.97 20.49
C PRO A 119 5.69 -7.20 20.44
N GLU A 120 6.14 -8.35 20.92
CA GLU A 120 7.52 -8.80 20.77
C GLU A 120 7.75 -9.24 19.33
N ILE A 121 8.75 -8.64 18.66
CA ILE A 121 9.06 -8.95 17.28
C ILE A 121 10.37 -9.73 17.25
N LYS A 122 10.33 -10.90 16.63
CA LYS A 122 11.49 -11.77 16.45
C LYS A 122 11.84 -11.87 14.97
N LEU A 123 12.81 -11.07 14.53
CA LEU A 123 13.36 -11.16 13.19
C LEU A 123 14.64 -12.03 13.20
N PRO A 124 14.97 -12.67 12.07
CA PRO A 124 16.21 -13.43 11.93
C PRO A 124 17.45 -12.58 12.24
N ILE A 125 18.44 -13.21 12.86
CA ILE A 125 19.73 -12.59 13.17
C ILE A 125 20.79 -13.17 12.23
N GLY A 126 21.71 -12.32 11.77
CA GLY A 126 22.79 -12.72 10.86
C GLY A 126 22.43 -12.51 9.40
N GLU A 127 23.27 -13.09 8.53
CA GLU A 127 23.07 -12.99 7.09
C GLU A 127 21.92 -13.88 6.65
N ILE A 128 20.98 -13.31 5.91
CA ILE A 128 19.83 -14.01 5.35
C ILE A 128 19.63 -13.62 3.88
N SER A 129 18.89 -14.45 3.16
CA SER A 129 18.38 -14.13 1.83
C SER A 129 16.88 -13.85 1.92
N ILE A 130 16.47 -12.76 1.34
CA ILE A 130 15.06 -12.40 1.22
C ILE A 130 14.70 -12.19 -0.25
N SER A 131 13.43 -12.39 -0.60
CA SER A 131 12.88 -12.02 -1.90
C SER A 131 11.63 -11.18 -1.69
N GLY A 132 11.43 -10.22 -2.56
CA GLY A 132 10.29 -9.32 -2.48
C GLY A 132 10.13 -8.47 -3.72
N ILE A 133 9.01 -7.76 -3.80
CA ILE A 133 8.71 -6.84 -4.87
C ILE A 133 9.22 -5.45 -4.47
N LEU A 134 9.89 -4.79 -5.40
CA LEU A 134 10.36 -3.42 -5.23
C LEU A 134 9.18 -2.46 -5.41
N GLU A 135 8.93 -1.65 -4.39
CA GLU A 135 7.93 -0.58 -4.46
C GLU A 135 8.61 0.79 -4.37
N ASN A 136 8.07 1.77 -5.10
CA ASN A 136 8.42 3.16 -4.90
C ASN A 136 7.47 3.76 -3.84
N PRO A 137 7.97 4.24 -2.68
CA PRO A 137 7.11 4.80 -1.63
C PRO A 137 6.28 6.00 -2.11
N GLU A 138 6.73 6.73 -3.12
CA GLU A 138 6.00 7.87 -3.67
C GLU A 138 4.74 7.45 -4.45
N GLU A 139 4.72 6.24 -5.01
CA GLU A 139 3.58 5.70 -5.76
C GLU A 139 2.61 4.90 -4.87
N GLY A 140 3.10 4.33 -3.77
CA GLY A 140 2.31 3.46 -2.87
C GLY A 140 1.60 4.16 -1.71
N LEU A 141 1.88 5.42 -1.46
CA LEU A 141 1.39 6.16 -0.28
C LEU A 141 0.10 6.96 -0.52
N ILE A 142 -0.65 6.65 -1.59
CA ILE A 142 -2.00 7.18 -1.77
C ILE A 142 -2.99 6.22 -1.09
N LEU A 143 -3.06 6.35 0.23
CA LEU A 143 -4.13 5.77 1.05
C LEU A 143 -5.36 6.67 1.03
#